data_7350c50436fad53738aea1579da7d17d
#
_entry.id   7350c50436fad53738aea1579da7d17d
#
_cell.length_a   1.000
_cell.length_b   1.000
_cell.length_c   1.000
_cell.angle_alpha   90.00
_cell.angle_beta   90.00
_cell.angle_gamma   90.00
#
_symmetry.space_group_name_H-M   'P 1'
#
loop_
_entity.id
_entity.type
_entity.pdbx_description
1 polymer ?
#
loop_
_entity_poly.entity_id
_entity_poly.type
_entity_poly.pdbx_seq_one_letter_code
_entity_poly.pdbx_strand_id
1 'polypeptide(L)'
;MPEPREPTPSIAARARGLGSARRGTGAWRAERVTAVALVPLTLWLVASLVALGGADRAAFVAWLGRPLPALLVILLLLAAFRHTALGLQVVIEDYVHSAAKIPLLITTYLLCFAICVVGVLATLSVAFRR
;
A
#
# COMPACT_ATOMS: atom_id res chain seq x y z
N MET A 1 10.12 47.16 33.23
CA MET A 1 9.44 45.92 33.72
C MET A 1 10.05 44.76 32.97
N PRO A 2 10.60 43.74 33.62
CA PRO A 2 11.04 42.55 32.92
C PRO A 2 9.83 41.76 32.45
N GLU A 3 9.85 41.33 31.18
CA GLU A 3 8.79 40.49 30.61
C GLU A 3 8.60 39.19 31.41
N PRO A 4 7.36 38.73 31.63
CA PRO A 4 7.09 37.46 32.29
C PRO A 4 7.71 36.34 31.49
N ARG A 5 8.67 35.61 32.07
CA ARG A 5 9.29 34.45 31.47
C ARG A 5 8.23 33.37 31.29
N GLU A 6 7.95 33.00 30.03
CA GLU A 6 7.12 31.85 29.72
C GLU A 6 7.63 30.61 30.49
N PRO A 7 6.72 29.86 31.16
CA PRO A 7 7.12 28.67 31.90
C PRO A 7 7.71 27.65 30.96
N THR A 8 8.98 27.26 31.17
CA THR A 8 9.63 26.21 30.41
C THR A 8 8.84 24.91 30.54
N PRO A 9 8.37 24.31 29.43
CA PRO A 9 7.60 23.09 29.49
C PRO A 9 8.41 21.97 30.15
N SER A 10 7.78 21.22 31.04
CA SER A 10 8.40 20.09 31.74
C SER A 10 8.90 19.02 30.74
N ILE A 11 9.91 18.25 31.14
CA ILE A 11 10.45 17.15 30.32
C ILE A 11 9.32 16.19 29.88
N ALA A 12 8.34 15.93 30.76
CA ALA A 12 7.17 15.12 30.45
C ALA A 12 6.24 15.78 29.42
N ALA A 13 6.09 17.12 29.44
CA ALA A 13 5.32 17.87 28.45
C ALA A 13 6.04 17.88 27.09
N ARG A 14 7.37 17.99 27.08
CA ARG A 14 8.20 17.84 25.87
C ARG A 14 8.09 16.44 25.28
N ALA A 15 8.17 15.38 26.10
CA ALA A 15 8.02 14.00 25.66
C ALA A 15 6.62 13.72 25.10
N ARG A 16 5.57 14.33 25.67
CA ARG A 16 4.20 14.26 25.14
C ARG A 16 3.99 15.09 23.88
N GLY A 17 4.73 16.20 23.73
CA GLY A 17 4.72 17.07 22.56
C GLY A 17 5.45 16.51 21.34
N LEU A 18 6.28 15.47 21.52
CA LEU A 18 6.90 14.70 20.43
C LEU A 18 5.87 13.80 19.71
N GLY A 19 4.72 14.37 19.38
CA GLY A 19 3.55 13.69 18.78
C GLY A 19 3.79 13.03 17.43
N SER A 20 4.96 13.16 16.81
CA SER A 20 5.35 12.48 15.57
C SER A 20 5.50 10.97 15.74
N ALA A 21 5.95 10.47 16.90
CA ALA A 21 6.12 9.04 17.17
C ALA A 21 4.80 8.24 17.13
N ARG A 22 3.65 8.87 17.41
CA ARG A 22 2.33 8.20 17.34
C ARG A 22 1.81 8.06 15.91
N ARG A 23 2.18 8.93 14.98
CA ARG A 23 1.76 8.87 13.56
C ARG A 23 2.62 7.93 12.72
N GLY A 24 3.91 7.80 13.04
CA GLY A 24 4.83 6.89 12.35
C GLY A 24 4.53 5.41 12.58
N THR A 25 4.01 5.03 13.74
CA THR A 25 3.69 3.61 14.05
C THR A 25 2.58 3.04 13.18
N GLY A 26 1.62 3.85 12.73
CA GLY A 26 0.53 3.41 11.85
C GLY A 26 1.03 3.02 10.46
N ALA A 27 1.84 3.85 9.83
CA ALA A 27 2.45 3.59 8.53
C ALA A 27 3.39 2.38 8.60
N TRP A 28 4.24 2.30 9.62
CA TRP A 28 5.14 1.17 9.85
C TRP A 28 4.38 -0.15 10.01
N ARG A 29 3.29 -0.19 10.79
CA ARG A 29 2.46 -1.40 10.93
C ARG A 29 1.81 -1.79 9.61
N ALA A 30 1.25 -0.84 8.88
CA ALA A 30 0.62 -1.09 7.58
C ALA A 30 1.62 -1.67 6.58
N GLU A 31 2.85 -1.15 6.54
CA GLU A 31 3.92 -1.66 5.70
C GLU A 31 4.28 -3.12 6.04
N ARG A 32 4.42 -3.44 7.34
CA ARG A 32 4.73 -4.81 7.80
C ARG A 32 3.59 -5.79 7.51
N VAL A 33 2.34 -5.40 7.78
CA VAL A 33 1.17 -6.26 7.53
C VAL A 33 1.03 -6.54 6.03
N THR A 34 1.19 -5.53 5.18
CA THR A 34 1.12 -5.73 3.73
C THR A 34 2.29 -6.58 3.21
N ALA A 35 3.51 -6.40 3.74
CA ALA A 35 4.65 -7.24 3.38
C ALA A 35 4.41 -8.72 3.72
N VAL A 36 3.92 -9.01 4.93
CA VAL A 36 3.61 -10.38 5.37
C VAL A 36 2.51 -11.00 4.50
N ALA A 37 1.47 -10.22 4.15
CA ALA A 37 0.39 -10.70 3.29
C ALA A 37 0.87 -10.97 1.85
N LEU A 38 1.81 -10.18 1.33
CA LEU A 38 2.34 -10.34 -0.02
C LEU A 38 3.09 -11.66 -0.21
N VAL A 39 3.79 -12.17 0.80
CA VAL A 39 4.57 -13.41 0.68
C VAL A 39 3.69 -14.60 0.25
N PRO A 40 2.65 -14.99 1.00
CA PRO A 40 1.81 -16.13 0.61
C PRO A 40 1.01 -15.84 -0.67
N LEU A 41 0.54 -14.60 -0.88
CA LEU A 41 -0.25 -14.25 -2.06
C LEU A 41 0.58 -14.30 -3.35
N THR A 42 1.83 -13.84 -3.32
CA THR A 42 2.73 -13.92 -4.49
C THR A 42 3.16 -15.35 -4.76
N LEU A 43 3.49 -16.13 -3.73
CA LEU A 43 3.82 -17.55 -3.89
C LEU A 43 2.64 -18.33 -4.48
N TRP A 44 1.42 -18.07 -4.01
CA TRP A 44 0.22 -18.67 -4.56
C TRP A 44 0.01 -18.27 -6.04
N LEU A 45 0.18 -16.98 -6.38
CA LEU A 45 0.03 -16.52 -7.76
C LEU A 45 1.06 -17.19 -8.69
N VAL A 46 2.33 -17.22 -8.27
CA VAL A 46 3.41 -17.86 -9.05
C VAL A 46 3.10 -19.35 -9.27
N ALA A 47 2.73 -20.09 -8.21
CA ALA A 47 2.34 -21.48 -8.32
C ALA A 47 1.14 -21.68 -9.26
N SER A 48 0.14 -20.79 -9.18
CA SER A 48 -1.04 -20.83 -10.06
C SER A 48 -0.68 -20.58 -11.53
N LEU A 49 0.20 -19.59 -11.80
CA LEU A 49 0.66 -19.28 -13.15
C LEU A 49 1.52 -20.41 -13.73
N VAL A 50 2.35 -21.04 -12.91
CA VAL A 50 3.13 -22.23 -13.32
C VAL A 50 2.18 -23.40 -13.67
N ALA A 51 1.15 -23.64 -12.84
CA ALA A 51 0.14 -24.67 -13.13
C ALA A 51 -0.69 -24.38 -14.39
N LEU A 52 -0.85 -23.10 -14.75
CA LEU A 52 -1.48 -22.66 -16.00
C LEU A 52 -0.50 -22.58 -17.16
N GLY A 53 0.76 -23.00 -16.99
CA GLY A 53 1.80 -22.93 -17.99
C GLY A 53 1.38 -23.56 -19.31
N GLY A 54 1.40 -22.78 -20.41
CA GLY A 54 0.93 -23.20 -21.72
C GLY A 54 -0.59 -23.09 -21.94
N ALA A 55 -1.35 -22.63 -20.94
CA ALA A 55 -2.78 -22.39 -21.08
C ALA A 55 -3.06 -21.21 -22.04
N ASP A 56 -4.09 -21.32 -22.83
CA ASP A 56 -4.57 -20.26 -23.69
C ASP A 56 -5.32 -19.17 -22.90
N ARG A 57 -5.69 -18.09 -23.57
CA ARG A 57 -6.46 -16.99 -22.98
C ARG A 57 -7.78 -17.47 -22.38
N ALA A 58 -8.44 -18.45 -23.00
CA ALA A 58 -9.73 -18.94 -22.54
C ALA A 58 -9.59 -19.67 -21.19
N ALA A 59 -8.57 -20.51 -21.04
CA ALA A 59 -8.27 -21.20 -19.79
C ALA A 59 -7.88 -20.23 -18.66
N PHE A 60 -7.10 -19.19 -18.97
CA PHE A 60 -6.77 -18.15 -17.99
C PHE A 60 -8.02 -17.38 -17.52
N VAL A 61 -8.89 -16.97 -18.44
CA VAL A 61 -10.15 -16.29 -18.12
C VAL A 61 -11.06 -17.20 -17.29
N ALA A 62 -11.16 -18.48 -17.64
CA ALA A 62 -11.94 -19.46 -16.88
C ALA A 62 -11.38 -19.67 -15.47
N TRP A 63 -10.06 -19.67 -15.30
CA TRP A 63 -9.41 -19.74 -13.98
C TRP A 63 -9.69 -18.49 -13.14
N LEU A 64 -9.48 -17.31 -13.70
CA LEU A 64 -9.69 -16.03 -13.01
C LEU A 64 -11.18 -15.78 -12.71
N GLY A 65 -12.09 -16.35 -13.52
CA GLY A 65 -13.53 -16.30 -13.30
C GLY A 65 -14.03 -17.11 -12.10
N ARG A 66 -13.18 -17.94 -11.49
CA ARG A 66 -13.53 -18.66 -10.27
C ARG A 66 -13.47 -17.71 -9.06
N PRO A 67 -14.36 -17.83 -8.07
CA PRO A 67 -14.45 -16.87 -6.97
C PRO A 67 -13.17 -16.82 -6.11
N LEU A 68 -12.51 -17.96 -5.87
CA LEU A 68 -11.29 -17.99 -5.03
C LEU A 68 -10.09 -17.34 -5.73
N PRO A 69 -9.71 -17.67 -6.97
CA PRO A 69 -8.66 -16.95 -7.69
C PRO A 69 -8.94 -15.45 -7.83
N ALA A 70 -10.16 -15.05 -8.16
CA ALA A 70 -10.53 -13.64 -8.26
C ALA A 70 -10.33 -12.91 -6.94
N LEU A 71 -10.80 -13.50 -5.82
CA LEU A 71 -10.62 -12.93 -4.48
C LEU A 71 -9.13 -12.78 -4.13
N LEU A 72 -8.32 -13.83 -4.34
CA LEU A 72 -6.90 -13.80 -4.00
C LEU A 72 -6.11 -12.79 -4.86
N VAL A 73 -6.46 -12.65 -6.15
CA VAL A 73 -5.87 -11.62 -7.02
C VAL A 73 -6.25 -10.23 -6.53
N ILE A 74 -7.51 -9.99 -6.15
CA ILE A 74 -7.93 -8.69 -5.59
C ILE A 74 -7.18 -8.38 -4.29
N LEU A 75 -7.06 -9.34 -3.38
CA LEU A 75 -6.29 -9.16 -2.14
C LEU A 75 -4.81 -8.86 -2.42
N LEU A 76 -4.22 -9.56 -3.40
CA LEU A 76 -2.86 -9.29 -3.84
C LEU A 76 -2.69 -7.88 -4.39
N LEU A 77 -3.61 -7.40 -5.24
CA LEU A 77 -3.58 -6.04 -5.79
C LEU A 77 -3.66 -5.00 -4.67
N LEU A 78 -4.62 -5.14 -3.75
CA LEU A 78 -4.78 -4.24 -2.62
C LEU A 78 -3.52 -4.19 -1.74
N ALA A 79 -2.96 -5.35 -1.40
CA ALA A 79 -1.75 -5.44 -0.59
C ALA A 79 -0.53 -4.85 -1.34
N ALA A 80 -0.34 -5.18 -2.62
CA ALA A 80 0.79 -4.73 -3.42
C ALA A 80 0.79 -3.21 -3.60
N PHE A 81 -0.34 -2.62 -4.03
CA PHE A 81 -0.39 -1.18 -4.26
C PHE A 81 -0.31 -0.38 -2.96
N ARG A 82 -0.90 -0.89 -1.87
CA ARG A 82 -0.74 -0.27 -0.55
C ARG A 82 0.70 -0.33 -0.07
N HIS A 83 1.37 -1.46 -0.21
CA HIS A 83 2.78 -1.65 0.15
C HIS A 83 3.70 -0.76 -0.69
N THR A 84 3.48 -0.69 -2.00
CA THR A 84 4.23 0.16 -2.93
C THR A 84 4.07 1.64 -2.58
N ALA A 85 2.85 2.10 -2.30
CA ALA A 85 2.61 3.49 -1.92
C ALA A 85 3.34 3.88 -0.63
N LEU A 86 3.32 3.00 0.39
CA LEU A 86 4.05 3.22 1.64
C LEU A 86 5.57 3.21 1.43
N GLY A 87 6.09 2.26 0.67
CA GLY A 87 7.53 2.19 0.37
C GLY A 87 8.02 3.40 -0.42
N LEU A 88 7.27 3.85 -1.44
CA LEU A 88 7.61 5.07 -2.19
C LEU A 88 7.50 6.33 -1.33
N GLN A 89 6.56 6.38 -0.38
CA GLN A 89 6.47 7.47 0.59
C GLN A 89 7.78 7.61 1.36
N VAL A 90 8.31 6.51 1.92
CA VAL A 90 9.58 6.53 2.67
C VAL A 90 10.71 7.06 1.80
N VAL A 91 10.83 6.54 0.58
CA VAL A 91 11.87 7.00 -0.37
C VAL A 91 11.73 8.49 -0.67
N ILE A 92 10.51 8.98 -0.95
CA ILE A 92 10.28 10.41 -1.24
C ILE A 92 10.58 11.26 0.00
N GLU A 93 10.21 10.81 1.19
CA GLU A 93 10.47 11.52 2.44
C GLU A 93 11.95 11.64 2.75
N ASP A 94 12.74 10.61 2.42
CA ASP A 94 14.18 10.56 2.69
C ASP A 94 15.02 11.33 1.66
N TYR A 95 14.61 11.33 0.39
CA TYR A 95 15.44 11.89 -0.69
C TYR A 95 14.96 13.24 -1.22
N VAL A 96 13.67 13.58 -1.07
CA VAL A 96 13.11 14.83 -1.62
C VAL A 96 12.94 15.88 -0.52
N HIS A 97 13.83 16.88 -0.49
CA HIS A 97 13.82 17.95 0.50
C HIS A 97 13.26 19.29 -0.04
N SER A 98 12.80 19.31 -1.29
CA SER A 98 12.27 20.51 -1.96
C SER A 98 10.74 20.62 -1.82
N ALA A 99 10.18 21.74 -2.28
CA ALA A 99 8.74 21.96 -2.36
C ALA A 99 8.01 20.90 -3.22
N ALA A 100 8.74 20.16 -4.06
CA ALA A 100 8.20 19.07 -4.87
C ALA A 100 7.78 17.83 -4.05
N LYS A 101 8.18 17.74 -2.77
CA LYS A 101 7.85 16.59 -1.90
C LYS A 101 6.34 16.34 -1.80
N ILE A 102 5.56 17.37 -1.52
CA ILE A 102 4.11 17.25 -1.33
C ILE A 102 3.40 16.81 -2.61
N PRO A 103 3.58 17.50 -3.76
CA PRO A 103 2.94 17.06 -4.99
C PRO A 103 3.38 15.66 -5.43
N LEU A 104 4.63 15.28 -5.20
CA LEU A 104 5.12 13.94 -5.54
C LEU A 104 4.46 12.85 -4.68
N LEU A 105 4.29 13.08 -3.38
CA LEU A 105 3.56 12.17 -2.50
C LEU A 105 2.09 12.01 -2.96
N ILE A 106 1.42 13.13 -3.22
CA ILE A 106 0.01 13.09 -3.68
C ILE A 106 -0.10 12.32 -5.00
N THR A 107 0.75 12.61 -5.97
CA THR A 107 0.77 11.92 -7.27
C THR A 107 1.00 10.43 -7.11
N THR A 108 1.95 10.02 -6.26
CA THR A 108 2.25 8.61 -5.98
C THR A 108 1.03 7.87 -5.41
N TYR A 109 0.37 8.46 -4.42
CA TYR A 109 -0.83 7.85 -3.83
C TYR A 109 -1.99 7.76 -4.82
N LEU A 110 -2.24 8.83 -5.57
CA LEU A 110 -3.31 8.84 -6.58
C LEU A 110 -3.04 7.83 -7.69
N LEU A 111 -1.80 7.73 -8.16
CA LEU A 111 -1.41 6.78 -9.21
C LEU A 111 -1.54 5.33 -8.72
N CYS A 112 -1.01 4.99 -7.54
CA CYS A 112 -1.15 3.66 -6.96
C CYS A 112 -2.62 3.30 -6.76
N PHE A 113 -3.44 4.23 -6.27
CA PHE A 113 -4.87 4.02 -6.08
C PHE A 113 -5.58 3.79 -7.41
N ALA A 114 -5.34 4.65 -8.42
CA ALA A 114 -5.98 4.53 -9.74
C ALA A 114 -5.66 3.19 -10.42
N ILE A 115 -4.38 2.78 -10.43
CA ILE A 115 -3.97 1.51 -11.03
C ILE A 115 -4.58 0.32 -10.26
N CYS A 116 -4.62 0.39 -8.93
CA CYS A 116 -5.26 -0.62 -8.10
C CYS A 116 -6.75 -0.78 -8.45
N VAL A 117 -7.48 0.33 -8.55
CA VAL A 117 -8.91 0.32 -8.93
C VAL A 117 -9.11 -0.28 -10.31
N VAL A 118 -8.30 0.09 -11.30
CA VAL A 118 -8.36 -0.49 -12.65
C VAL A 118 -8.12 -2.00 -12.60
N GLY A 119 -7.12 -2.47 -11.87
CA GLY A 119 -6.83 -3.91 -11.72
C GLY A 119 -7.97 -4.68 -11.05
N VAL A 120 -8.56 -4.11 -9.98
CA VAL A 120 -9.72 -4.70 -9.30
C VAL A 120 -10.93 -4.77 -10.23
N LEU A 121 -11.26 -3.67 -10.93
CA LEU A 121 -12.38 -3.65 -11.88
C LEU A 121 -12.17 -4.63 -13.02
N ALA A 122 -10.96 -4.75 -13.56
CA ALA A 122 -10.63 -5.73 -14.58
C ALA A 122 -10.85 -7.17 -14.07
N THR A 123 -10.39 -7.48 -12.86
CA THR A 123 -10.59 -8.79 -12.22
C THR A 123 -12.07 -9.09 -12.03
N LEU A 124 -12.83 -8.15 -11.50
CA LEU A 124 -14.28 -8.28 -11.30
C LEU A 124 -15.01 -8.44 -12.63
N SER A 125 -14.62 -7.70 -13.66
CA SER A 125 -15.24 -7.83 -15.00
C SER A 125 -15.09 -9.22 -15.60
N VAL A 126 -13.97 -9.90 -15.32
CA VAL A 126 -13.77 -11.30 -15.72
C VAL A 126 -14.58 -12.24 -14.84
N ALA A 127 -14.59 -12.02 -13.52
CA ALA A 127 -15.28 -12.88 -12.56
C ALA A 127 -16.82 -12.89 -12.77
N PHE A 128 -17.40 -11.75 -13.18
CA PHE A 128 -18.85 -11.62 -13.41
C PHE A 128 -19.28 -11.80 -14.87
N ARG A 129 -18.37 -11.98 -15.81
CA ARG A 129 -18.70 -12.39 -17.18
C ARG A 129 -19.08 -13.86 -17.20
N ARG A 130 -20.31 -14.15 -16.86
CA ARG A 130 -20.95 -15.45 -17.08
C ARG A 130 -21.90 -15.37 -18.26
#